data_0130bc31ce61911afe7cea2ba980add0
#
_entry.id   0130bc31ce61911afe7cea2ba980add0
#
_cell.length_a   1.000
_cell.length_b   1.000
_cell.length_c   1.000
_cell.angle_alpha   90.00
_cell.angle_beta   90.00
_cell.angle_gamma   90.00
#
_symmetry.space_group_name_H-M   'P 1'
#
loop_
_entity.id
_entity.type
_entity.pdbx_description
1 polymer ?
#
loop_
_entity_poly.entity_id
_entity_poly.type
_entity_poly.pdbx_seq_one_letter_code
_entity_poly.pdbx_strand_id
1 'polypeptide(L)'
;MPAPIDGPNADAFSACNDLAAAKNANLYRAAMRLGPERQRFFLAAYASMRVIDDIVDDGFLELTDHERDYAREDTLIAIDHWQQQIQAAKIDGDNPHPESGPLSQQVFDALRLTLGRSDLEVDPWVDLADALRRDVAEDPMDEWDNFIAYCEGATAAPASIFVYLLSARFDNEIGYTSPLTNPPLYHARDMAIFCYVVHILRDLPDDIKGPDRLVTIPAEILIAADITLGEIRNAIGQKKYDELDRLGTILLERAWEHFETGQARSAELLAILDAEETDTLSRLFAVYIELASAMMDNGYAAFLKDRDTIIAQTANNSLPG
;
A
#
# COMPACT_ATOMS: atom_id res chain seq x y z
N MET A 1 -17.48 -0.19 11.70
CA MET A 1 -17.12 1.05 12.44
C MET A 1 -15.96 0.72 13.35
N PRO A 2 -14.91 1.56 13.43
CA PRO A 2 -13.82 1.32 14.37
C PRO A 2 -14.36 1.20 15.80
N ALA A 3 -13.68 0.41 16.65
CA ALA A 3 -14.02 0.32 18.06
C ALA A 3 -13.92 1.71 18.71
N PRO A 4 -14.75 2.04 19.72
CA PRO A 4 -14.65 3.31 20.42
C PRO A 4 -13.21 3.50 20.95
N ILE A 5 -12.63 4.64 20.63
CA ILE A 5 -11.28 5.01 21.09
C ILE A 5 -11.49 5.78 22.38
N ASP A 6 -11.71 5.04 23.50
CA ASP A 6 -11.88 5.62 24.83
C ASP A 6 -10.59 5.50 25.65
N GLY A 7 -10.33 6.47 26.52
CA GLY A 7 -9.24 6.42 27.49
C GLY A 7 -8.13 7.46 27.26
N PRO A 8 -7.08 7.44 28.07
CA PRO A 8 -5.92 8.30 27.87
C PRO A 8 -5.32 7.99 26.48
N ASN A 9 -5.05 9.03 25.69
CA ASN A 9 -4.59 8.96 24.29
C ASN A 9 -5.69 8.75 23.21
N ALA A 10 -6.97 8.88 23.55
CA ALA A 10 -8.08 8.83 22.57
C ALA A 10 -7.87 9.80 21.40
N ASP A 11 -7.37 11.02 21.70
CA ASP A 11 -7.10 12.06 20.69
C ASP A 11 -6.02 11.63 19.67
N ALA A 12 -4.99 10.90 20.10
CA ALA A 12 -3.93 10.42 19.23
C ALA A 12 -4.47 9.41 18.18
N PHE A 13 -5.24 8.43 18.65
CA PHE A 13 -5.83 7.43 17.75
C PHE A 13 -6.98 7.98 16.92
N SER A 14 -7.71 9.01 17.39
CA SER A 14 -8.73 9.72 16.60
C SER A 14 -8.07 10.42 15.42
N ALA A 15 -6.97 11.15 15.63
CA ALA A 15 -6.21 11.80 14.57
C ALA A 15 -5.70 10.78 13.53
N CYS A 16 -5.18 9.62 13.98
CA CYS A 16 -4.77 8.54 13.07
C CYS A 16 -5.93 7.96 12.27
N ASN A 17 -7.10 7.78 12.90
CA ASN A 17 -8.30 7.30 12.20
C ASN A 17 -8.78 8.28 11.13
N ASP A 18 -8.76 9.58 11.40
CA ASP A 18 -9.19 10.60 10.44
C ASP A 18 -8.30 10.59 9.19
N LEU A 19 -6.98 10.46 9.36
CA LEU A 19 -6.03 10.29 8.26
C LEU A 19 -6.26 8.98 7.49
N ALA A 20 -6.42 7.87 8.18
CA ALA A 20 -6.60 6.56 7.56
C ALA A 20 -7.94 6.43 6.82
N ALA A 21 -9.01 6.97 7.38
CA ALA A 21 -10.35 6.90 6.80
C ALA A 21 -10.53 7.81 5.58
N ALA A 22 -9.75 8.89 5.44
CA ALA A 22 -9.87 9.86 4.36
C ALA A 22 -9.75 9.22 2.95
N LYS A 23 -8.90 8.21 2.79
CA LYS A 23 -8.73 7.48 1.51
C LYS A 23 -9.62 6.23 1.41
N ASN A 24 -10.26 5.77 2.50
CA ASN A 24 -11.16 4.60 2.56
C ASN A 24 -10.67 3.37 1.75
N ALA A 25 -9.37 3.12 1.83
CA ALA A 25 -8.70 2.05 1.08
C ALA A 25 -9.17 0.65 1.52
N ASN A 26 -9.07 -0.35 0.63
CA ASN A 26 -9.42 -1.74 0.95
C ASN A 26 -8.68 -2.25 2.19
N LEU A 27 -7.42 -1.88 2.34
CA LEU A 27 -6.61 -2.27 3.50
C LEU A 27 -7.16 -1.68 4.81
N TYR A 28 -7.61 -0.41 4.81
CA TYR A 28 -8.28 0.20 5.95
C TYR A 28 -9.57 -0.56 6.31
N ARG A 29 -10.41 -0.86 5.32
CA ARG A 29 -11.68 -1.59 5.53
C ARG A 29 -11.44 -2.99 6.10
N ALA A 30 -10.42 -3.69 5.61
CA ALA A 30 -10.01 -4.99 6.14
C ALA A 30 -9.50 -4.88 7.59
N ALA A 31 -8.68 -3.87 7.89
CA ALA A 31 -8.15 -3.65 9.23
C ALA A 31 -9.22 -3.31 10.26
N MET A 32 -10.34 -2.68 9.85
CA MET A 32 -11.48 -2.43 10.75
C MET A 32 -12.23 -3.70 11.18
N ARG A 33 -11.87 -4.86 10.67
CA ARG A 33 -12.36 -6.18 11.13
C ARG A 33 -11.47 -6.81 12.20
N LEU A 34 -10.28 -6.27 12.43
CA LEU A 34 -9.37 -6.72 13.49
C LEU A 34 -9.92 -6.35 14.88
N GLY A 35 -9.42 -7.01 15.93
CA GLY A 35 -9.73 -6.63 17.30
C GLY A 35 -9.23 -5.22 17.66
N PRO A 36 -9.82 -4.55 18.67
CA PRO A 36 -9.59 -3.13 18.96
C PRO A 36 -8.11 -2.73 19.09
N GLU A 37 -7.29 -3.54 19.74
CA GLU A 37 -5.87 -3.23 19.93
C GLU A 37 -5.11 -3.27 18.59
N ARG A 38 -5.39 -4.27 17.76
CA ARG A 38 -4.79 -4.37 16.43
C ARG A 38 -5.28 -3.28 15.48
N GLN A 39 -6.54 -2.83 15.60
CA GLN A 39 -7.04 -1.64 14.89
C GLN A 39 -6.24 -0.39 15.26
N ARG A 40 -5.98 -0.16 16.56
CA ARG A 40 -5.17 0.98 17.03
C ARG A 40 -3.78 0.96 16.41
N PHE A 41 -3.12 -0.19 16.41
CA PHE A 41 -1.81 -0.30 15.79
C PHE A 41 -1.89 -0.04 14.28
N PHE A 42 -2.86 -0.63 13.58
CA PHE A 42 -3.05 -0.37 12.15
C PHE A 42 -3.23 1.13 11.87
N LEU A 43 -4.10 1.79 12.62
CA LEU A 43 -4.36 3.23 12.44
C LEU A 43 -3.10 4.07 12.63
N ALA A 44 -2.31 3.80 13.67
CA ALA A 44 -1.05 4.50 13.92
C ALA A 44 -0.03 4.28 12.80
N ALA A 45 0.18 3.03 12.40
CA ALA A 45 1.12 2.66 11.34
C ALA A 45 0.68 3.24 9.98
N TYR A 46 -0.59 3.05 9.60
CA TYR A 46 -1.11 3.53 8.33
C TYR A 46 -1.09 5.06 8.25
N ALA A 47 -1.50 5.76 9.31
CA ALA A 47 -1.45 7.22 9.37
C ALA A 47 -0.01 7.75 9.23
N SER A 48 0.95 7.10 9.88
CA SER A 48 2.36 7.51 9.78
C SER A 48 2.92 7.38 8.36
N MET A 49 2.56 6.29 7.66
CA MET A 49 2.96 6.09 6.26
C MET A 49 2.23 7.06 5.34
N ARG A 50 0.95 7.30 5.57
CA ARG A 50 0.14 8.20 4.75
C ARG A 50 0.65 9.64 4.77
N VAL A 51 1.16 10.12 5.92
CA VAL A 51 1.71 11.47 6.04
C VAL A 51 2.87 11.71 5.09
N ILE A 52 3.80 10.76 4.97
CA ILE A 52 4.95 10.92 4.07
C ILE A 52 4.60 10.65 2.61
N ASP A 53 3.70 9.71 2.36
CA ASP A 53 3.16 9.38 1.05
C ASP A 53 2.45 10.61 0.43
N ASP A 54 1.56 11.30 1.20
CA ASP A 54 0.91 12.55 0.75
C ASP A 54 1.92 13.68 0.45
N ILE A 55 3.02 13.77 1.18
CA ILE A 55 4.08 14.77 0.90
C ILE A 55 4.74 14.49 -0.45
N VAL A 56 4.97 13.22 -0.78
CA VAL A 56 5.61 12.85 -2.05
C VAL A 56 4.57 12.86 -3.18
N ASP A 57 3.48 12.13 -3.07
CA ASP A 57 2.52 11.94 -4.16
C ASP A 57 1.69 13.19 -4.43
N ASP A 58 0.97 13.69 -3.41
CA ASP A 58 0.07 14.84 -3.54
C ASP A 58 0.84 16.18 -3.46
N GLY A 59 2.05 16.18 -2.90
CA GLY A 59 2.90 17.37 -2.78
C GLY A 59 3.94 17.48 -3.91
N PHE A 60 4.98 16.62 -3.89
CA PHE A 60 6.13 16.74 -4.77
C PHE A 60 5.81 16.32 -6.22
N LEU A 61 5.17 15.18 -6.45
CA LEU A 61 4.94 14.64 -7.79
C LEU A 61 3.92 15.45 -8.61
N GLU A 62 3.05 16.21 -7.97
CA GLU A 62 2.10 17.12 -8.64
C GLU A 62 2.73 18.45 -9.10
N LEU A 63 3.94 18.76 -8.63
CA LEU A 63 4.66 19.98 -9.03
C LEU A 63 5.13 19.89 -10.51
N THR A 64 5.32 21.05 -11.13
CA THR A 64 6.00 21.15 -12.43
C THR A 64 7.48 20.74 -12.30
N ASP A 65 8.12 20.35 -13.41
CA ASP A 65 9.53 19.95 -13.42
C ASP A 65 10.43 21.00 -12.76
N HIS A 66 10.20 22.29 -13.06
CA HIS A 66 10.96 23.38 -12.47
C HIS A 66 10.75 23.54 -10.96
N GLU A 67 9.52 23.38 -10.47
CA GLU A 67 9.22 23.45 -9.05
C GLU A 67 9.81 22.27 -8.30
N ARG A 68 9.83 21.05 -8.91
CA ARG A 68 10.46 19.86 -8.32
C ARG A 68 11.94 20.02 -8.12
N ASP A 69 12.64 20.68 -9.05
CA ASP A 69 14.09 20.94 -8.92
C ASP A 69 14.41 21.72 -7.62
N TYR A 70 13.51 22.62 -7.20
CA TYR A 70 13.66 23.38 -5.94
C TYR A 70 13.15 22.59 -4.72
N ALA A 71 12.10 21.81 -4.86
CA ALA A 71 11.46 21.11 -3.73
C ALA A 71 12.17 19.80 -3.36
N ARG A 72 13.00 19.23 -4.25
CA ARG A 72 13.60 17.91 -4.12
C ARG A 72 14.39 17.74 -2.83
N GLU A 73 15.29 18.67 -2.52
CA GLU A 73 16.11 18.59 -1.30
C GLU A 73 15.25 18.65 -0.03
N ASP A 74 14.30 19.56 0.02
CA ASP A 74 13.39 19.68 1.17
C ASP A 74 12.52 18.43 1.35
N THR A 75 12.07 17.81 0.25
CA THR A 75 11.30 16.56 0.30
C THR A 75 12.15 15.39 0.79
N LEU A 76 13.39 15.25 0.34
CA LEU A 76 14.32 14.25 0.86
C LEU A 76 14.61 14.44 2.35
N ILE A 77 14.80 15.67 2.79
CA ILE A 77 14.96 16.02 4.22
C ILE A 77 13.70 15.63 5.02
N ALA A 78 12.51 15.84 4.45
CA ALA A 78 11.27 15.44 5.12
C ALA A 78 11.17 13.91 5.28
N ILE A 79 11.59 13.11 4.29
CA ILE A 79 11.67 11.64 4.38
C ILE A 79 12.66 11.24 5.49
N ASP A 80 13.84 11.87 5.54
CA ASP A 80 14.86 11.56 6.55
C ASP A 80 14.37 11.87 7.98
N HIS A 81 13.74 13.02 8.18
CA HIS A 81 13.16 13.40 9.46
C HIS A 81 12.01 12.49 9.86
N TRP A 82 11.16 12.09 8.89
CA TRP A 82 10.11 11.10 9.13
C TRP A 82 10.68 9.77 9.61
N GLN A 83 11.72 9.24 8.98
CA GLN A 83 12.38 8.01 9.44
C GLN A 83 12.96 8.16 10.86
N GLN A 84 13.53 9.32 11.19
CA GLN A 84 14.01 9.59 12.55
C GLN A 84 12.86 9.57 13.58
N GLN A 85 11.68 10.11 13.20
CA GLN A 85 10.49 10.05 14.06
C GLN A 85 10.01 8.61 14.26
N ILE A 86 10.01 7.78 13.21
CA ILE A 86 9.66 6.35 13.32
C ILE A 86 10.63 5.62 14.25
N GLN A 87 11.94 5.81 14.06
CA GLN A 87 12.97 5.21 14.90
C GLN A 87 12.79 5.64 16.38
N ALA A 88 12.53 6.92 16.62
CA ALA A 88 12.30 7.43 17.97
C ALA A 88 11.04 6.83 18.62
N ALA A 89 9.98 6.60 17.84
CA ALA A 89 8.74 5.98 18.32
C ALA A 89 8.91 4.48 18.64
N LYS A 90 9.84 3.79 17.97
CA LYS A 90 10.15 2.36 18.21
C LYS A 90 10.91 2.15 19.52
N ILE A 91 11.74 3.10 19.95
CA ILE A 91 12.53 2.98 21.18
C ILE A 91 11.59 3.05 22.38
N ASP A 92 11.59 1.99 23.20
CA ASP A 92 10.78 1.95 24.42
C ASP A 92 11.21 3.06 25.41
N GLY A 93 10.23 3.74 26.01
CA GLY A 93 10.45 4.81 26.98
C GLY A 93 9.77 6.13 26.61
N ASP A 94 9.98 7.14 27.46
CA ASP A 94 9.46 8.50 27.26
C ASP A 94 10.39 9.33 26.37
N ASN A 95 10.65 8.85 25.16
CA ASN A 95 11.38 9.63 24.17
C ASN A 95 10.54 10.83 23.72
N PRO A 96 11.11 12.05 23.72
CA PRO A 96 10.40 13.21 23.25
C PRO A 96 10.15 13.07 21.73
N HIS A 97 9.03 13.61 21.29
CA HIS A 97 8.76 13.76 19.86
C HIS A 97 9.86 14.62 19.22
N PRO A 98 10.57 14.14 18.20
CA PRO A 98 11.50 14.98 17.46
C PRO A 98 10.77 16.18 16.85
N GLU A 99 11.22 17.41 17.17
CA GLU A 99 10.56 18.64 16.72
C GLU A 99 10.59 18.82 15.20
N SER A 100 11.62 18.26 14.55
CA SER A 100 11.74 18.24 13.09
C SER A 100 11.12 16.96 12.52
N GLY A 101 10.25 17.11 11.51
CA GLY A 101 9.64 16.00 10.79
C GLY A 101 8.13 16.16 10.61
N PRO A 102 7.55 15.43 9.67
CA PRO A 102 6.16 15.65 9.25
C PRO A 102 5.11 15.02 10.17
N LEU A 103 5.47 14.07 11.05
CA LEU A 103 4.50 13.46 11.96
C LEU A 103 4.06 14.46 13.01
N SER A 104 2.76 14.60 13.20
CA SER A 104 2.21 15.35 14.33
C SER A 104 2.50 14.63 15.65
N GLN A 105 2.40 15.36 16.76
CA GLN A 105 2.53 14.79 18.11
C GLN A 105 1.57 13.60 18.31
N GLN A 106 0.33 13.72 17.84
CA GLN A 106 -0.70 12.69 17.98
C GLN A 106 -0.32 11.39 17.24
N VAL A 107 0.15 11.47 16.00
CA VAL A 107 0.57 10.29 15.23
C VAL A 107 1.81 9.65 15.85
N PHE A 108 2.77 10.47 16.29
CA PHE A 108 3.97 9.98 17.00
C PHE A 108 3.61 9.25 18.30
N ASP A 109 2.73 9.83 19.13
CA ASP A 109 2.28 9.22 20.39
C ASP A 109 1.55 7.89 20.15
N ALA A 110 0.68 7.83 19.11
CA ALA A 110 0.00 6.60 18.72
C ALA A 110 1.00 5.51 18.28
N LEU A 111 2.03 5.86 17.51
CA LEU A 111 3.10 4.94 17.12
C LEU A 111 3.90 4.45 18.34
N ARG A 112 4.29 5.34 19.22
CA ARG A 112 5.03 4.97 20.44
C ARG A 112 4.23 4.00 21.31
N LEU A 113 2.92 4.15 21.38
CA LEU A 113 2.02 3.27 22.14
C LEU A 113 1.78 1.91 21.47
N THR A 114 2.08 1.77 20.19
CA THR A 114 1.83 0.56 19.40
C THR A 114 3.13 -0.05 18.88
N LEU A 115 3.83 0.58 17.96
CA LEU A 115 5.11 0.12 17.41
C LEU A 115 6.18 0.02 18.51
N GLY A 116 6.28 1.00 19.39
CA GLY A 116 7.21 1.00 20.54
C GLY A 116 6.93 -0.12 21.56
N ARG A 117 5.75 -0.74 21.49
CA ARG A 117 5.35 -1.87 22.33
C ARG A 117 5.09 -3.14 21.49
N SER A 118 5.86 -3.34 20.44
CA SER A 118 5.72 -4.49 19.55
C SER A 118 7.06 -5.14 19.25
N ASP A 119 7.04 -6.39 18.82
CA ASP A 119 8.21 -7.07 18.25
C ASP A 119 8.37 -6.83 16.74
N LEU A 120 7.50 -5.99 16.12
CA LEU A 120 7.67 -5.55 14.74
C LEU A 120 8.82 -4.55 14.65
N GLU A 121 9.78 -4.80 13.78
CA GLU A 121 10.88 -3.88 13.49
C GLU A 121 10.44 -2.73 12.57
N VAL A 122 11.30 -1.75 12.37
CA VAL A 122 11.02 -0.55 11.56
C VAL A 122 11.21 -0.77 10.05
N ASP A 123 11.65 -1.96 9.64
CA ASP A 123 11.95 -2.29 8.24
C ASP A 123 10.84 -1.87 7.26
N PRO A 124 9.52 -2.07 7.54
CA PRO A 124 8.47 -1.62 6.60
C PRO A 124 8.48 -0.11 6.33
N TRP A 125 8.85 0.70 7.30
CA TRP A 125 8.97 2.16 7.10
C TRP A 125 10.27 2.53 6.37
N VAL A 126 11.35 1.78 6.58
CA VAL A 126 12.63 1.96 5.86
C VAL A 126 12.41 1.63 4.39
N ASP A 127 11.79 0.50 4.08
CA ASP A 127 11.52 0.06 2.71
C ASP A 127 10.61 1.07 1.97
N LEU A 128 9.57 1.58 2.64
CA LEU A 128 8.72 2.64 2.08
C LEU A 128 9.52 3.92 1.79
N ALA A 129 10.37 4.35 2.74
CA ALA A 129 11.20 5.53 2.53
C ALA A 129 12.12 5.39 1.31
N ASP A 130 12.68 4.20 1.09
CA ASP A 130 13.54 3.93 -0.05
C ASP A 130 12.76 3.97 -1.38
N ALA A 131 11.51 3.48 -1.41
CA ALA A 131 10.63 3.64 -2.57
C ALA A 131 10.31 5.12 -2.83
N LEU A 132 9.93 5.88 -1.79
CA LEU A 132 9.63 7.31 -1.92
C LEU A 132 10.85 8.14 -2.35
N ARG A 133 12.06 7.79 -1.91
CA ARG A 133 13.29 8.44 -2.42
C ARG A 133 13.49 8.20 -3.91
N ARG A 134 13.13 7.03 -4.42
CA ARG A 134 13.17 6.74 -5.87
C ARG A 134 12.17 7.60 -6.64
N ASP A 135 10.95 7.80 -6.08
CA ASP A 135 9.96 8.69 -6.67
C ASP A 135 10.46 10.13 -6.70
N VAL A 136 11.06 10.62 -5.60
CA VAL A 136 11.64 11.97 -5.53
C VAL A 136 12.86 12.12 -6.44
N ALA A 137 13.67 11.07 -6.62
CA ALA A 137 14.79 11.05 -7.58
C ALA A 137 14.28 10.94 -9.03
N GLU A 138 13.01 10.60 -9.25
CA GLU A 138 12.42 10.29 -10.56
C GLU A 138 13.19 9.18 -11.28
N ASP A 139 13.60 8.15 -10.51
CA ASP A 139 14.37 7.02 -11.01
C ASP A 139 13.56 6.27 -12.10
N PRO A 140 14.16 6.00 -13.27
CA PRO A 140 13.46 5.33 -14.35
C PRO A 140 13.10 3.89 -13.97
N MET A 141 11.90 3.46 -14.36
CA MET A 141 11.47 2.06 -14.28
C MET A 141 11.66 1.39 -15.64
N ASP A 142 12.90 1.03 -15.96
CA ASP A 142 13.22 0.46 -17.27
C ASP A 142 12.90 -1.03 -17.35
N GLU A 143 13.22 -1.80 -16.31
CA GLU A 143 13.13 -3.25 -16.27
C GLU A 143 12.07 -3.71 -15.25
N TRP A 144 11.51 -4.90 -15.46
CA TRP A 144 10.57 -5.52 -14.53
C TRP A 144 11.16 -5.69 -13.12
N ASP A 145 12.43 -6.05 -13.01
CA ASP A 145 13.10 -6.21 -11.71
C ASP A 145 13.21 -4.89 -10.95
N ASN A 146 13.37 -3.74 -11.64
CA ASN A 146 13.34 -2.42 -11.01
C ASN A 146 11.95 -2.10 -10.45
N PHE A 147 10.90 -2.47 -11.19
CA PHE A 147 9.53 -2.33 -10.74
C PHE A 147 9.24 -3.20 -9.53
N ILE A 148 9.70 -4.46 -9.51
CA ILE A 148 9.53 -5.35 -8.36
C ILE A 148 10.24 -4.80 -7.12
N ALA A 149 11.47 -4.31 -7.27
CA ALA A 149 12.19 -3.68 -6.16
C ALA A 149 11.51 -2.41 -5.64
N TYR A 150 10.84 -1.64 -6.50
CA TYR A 150 9.99 -0.53 -6.09
C TYR A 150 8.74 -1.01 -5.34
N CYS A 151 8.05 -2.04 -5.84
CA CYS A 151 6.87 -2.59 -5.21
C CYS A 151 7.13 -3.15 -3.81
N GLU A 152 8.34 -3.63 -3.52
CA GLU A 152 8.71 -4.10 -2.18
C GLU A 152 8.55 -2.99 -1.14
N GLY A 153 8.96 -1.76 -1.45
CA GLY A 153 8.76 -0.60 -0.57
C GLY A 153 7.36 0.02 -0.67
N ALA A 154 6.90 0.29 -1.89
CA ALA A 154 5.67 1.05 -2.10
C ALA A 154 4.39 0.31 -1.69
N THR A 155 4.35 -1.03 -1.82
CA THR A 155 3.14 -1.81 -1.55
C THR A 155 3.34 -2.98 -0.59
N ALA A 156 4.43 -3.76 -0.72
CA ALA A 156 4.63 -4.93 0.12
C ALA A 156 5.01 -4.57 1.56
N ALA A 157 5.76 -3.49 1.76
CA ALA A 157 6.10 -3.00 3.09
C ALA A 157 4.86 -2.58 3.90
N PRO A 158 3.94 -1.73 3.42
CA PRO A 158 2.68 -1.47 4.10
C PRO A 158 1.81 -2.72 4.32
N ALA A 159 1.74 -3.61 3.33
CA ALA A 159 0.99 -4.86 3.45
C ALA A 159 1.58 -5.80 4.50
N SER A 160 2.90 -5.78 4.72
CA SER A 160 3.57 -6.60 5.73
C SER A 160 3.13 -6.24 7.15
N ILE A 161 2.84 -4.97 7.43
CA ILE A 161 2.28 -4.53 8.70
C ILE A 161 0.89 -5.15 8.92
N PHE A 162 0.06 -5.18 7.88
CA PHE A 162 -1.25 -5.82 7.98
C PHE A 162 -1.14 -7.33 8.24
N VAL A 163 -0.21 -8.03 7.58
CA VAL A 163 0.09 -9.45 7.83
C VAL A 163 0.59 -9.66 9.25
N TYR A 164 1.49 -8.80 9.74
CA TYR A 164 1.90 -8.82 11.14
C TYR A 164 0.69 -8.73 12.07
N LEU A 165 -0.19 -7.75 11.85
CA LEU A 165 -1.35 -7.51 12.70
C LEU A 165 -2.40 -8.62 12.65
N LEU A 166 -2.54 -9.34 11.53
CA LEU A 166 -3.38 -10.53 11.47
C LEU A 166 -2.91 -11.61 12.46
N SER A 167 -1.60 -11.82 12.54
CA SER A 167 -0.99 -12.85 13.39
C SER A 167 -0.71 -12.40 14.82
N ALA A 168 -0.50 -11.09 15.03
CA ALA A 168 -0.09 -10.54 16.33
C ALA A 168 -1.14 -10.72 17.41
N ARG A 169 -0.66 -10.93 18.63
CA ARG A 169 -1.46 -10.97 19.85
C ARG A 169 -0.99 -9.86 20.77
N PHE A 170 -1.94 -9.23 21.47
CA PHE A 170 -1.63 -8.16 22.40
C PHE A 170 -1.72 -8.67 23.84
N ASP A 171 -0.70 -8.37 24.62
CA ASP A 171 -0.63 -8.59 26.06
C ASP A 171 -0.29 -7.27 26.75
N ASN A 172 -0.93 -6.98 27.89
CA ASN A 172 -0.73 -5.71 28.60
C ASN A 172 0.68 -5.51 29.15
N GLU A 173 1.40 -6.58 29.46
CA GLU A 173 2.74 -6.53 30.02
C GLU A 173 3.81 -6.53 28.92
N ILE A 174 3.62 -7.36 27.88
CA ILE A 174 4.61 -7.62 26.83
C ILE A 174 4.40 -6.69 25.61
N GLY A 175 3.14 -6.33 25.32
CA GLY A 175 2.75 -5.60 24.12
C GLY A 175 2.30 -6.52 22.98
N TYR A 176 2.59 -6.14 21.73
CA TYR A 176 2.22 -6.92 20.54
C TYR A 176 3.35 -7.89 20.16
N THR A 177 3.01 -9.16 19.97
CA THR A 177 3.95 -10.18 19.54
C THR A 177 3.34 -11.05 18.45
N SER A 178 4.14 -11.42 17.44
CA SER A 178 3.71 -12.31 16.36
C SER A 178 4.40 -13.67 16.46
N PRO A 179 3.66 -14.78 16.31
CA PRO A 179 4.23 -16.12 16.27
C PRO A 179 4.83 -16.53 14.91
N LEU A 180 4.87 -15.60 13.93
CA LEU A 180 5.47 -15.88 12.62
C LEU A 180 6.95 -16.21 12.75
N THR A 181 7.40 -17.29 12.07
CA THR A 181 8.81 -17.67 12.03
C THR A 181 9.59 -16.96 10.92
N ASN A 182 8.90 -16.62 9.83
CA ASN A 182 9.43 -15.77 8.77
C ASN A 182 8.97 -14.32 8.96
N PRO A 183 9.75 -13.33 8.50
CA PRO A 183 9.33 -11.92 8.55
C PRO A 183 7.96 -11.72 7.88
N PRO A 184 7.13 -10.80 8.38
CA PRO A 184 5.82 -10.51 7.78
C PRO A 184 5.87 -10.19 6.28
N LEU A 185 6.95 -9.55 5.82
CA LEU A 185 7.20 -9.24 4.41
C LEU A 185 7.28 -10.51 3.55
N TYR A 186 7.85 -11.62 4.06
CA TYR A 186 7.90 -12.89 3.33
C TYR A 186 6.52 -13.39 2.92
N HIS A 187 5.51 -13.19 3.77
CA HIS A 187 4.13 -13.61 3.52
C HIS A 187 3.33 -12.57 2.71
N ALA A 188 3.68 -11.29 2.82
CA ALA A 188 2.96 -10.20 2.18
C ALA A 188 3.38 -9.94 0.74
N ARG A 189 4.68 -10.09 0.44
CA ARG A 189 5.37 -9.56 -0.74
C ARG A 189 4.65 -9.88 -2.06
N ASP A 190 4.52 -11.13 -2.38
CA ASP A 190 4.05 -11.51 -3.71
C ASP A 190 2.54 -11.23 -3.88
N MET A 191 1.74 -11.41 -2.85
CA MET A 191 0.33 -11.02 -2.89
C MET A 191 0.14 -9.50 -3.00
N ALA A 192 1.00 -8.71 -2.36
CA ALA A 192 0.96 -7.25 -2.48
C ALA A 192 1.35 -6.79 -3.89
N ILE A 193 2.37 -7.39 -4.50
CA ILE A 193 2.77 -7.12 -5.89
C ILE A 193 1.63 -7.48 -6.85
N PHE A 194 1.01 -8.66 -6.70
CA PHE A 194 -0.18 -9.03 -7.46
C PHE A 194 -1.28 -7.96 -7.36
N CYS A 195 -1.64 -7.58 -6.13
CA CYS A 195 -2.66 -6.57 -5.90
C CYS A 195 -2.30 -5.22 -6.54
N TYR A 196 -1.03 -4.84 -6.48
CA TYR A 196 -0.55 -3.57 -7.03
C TYR A 196 -0.62 -3.53 -8.57
N VAL A 197 -0.22 -4.59 -9.25
CA VAL A 197 -0.36 -4.68 -10.72
C VAL A 197 -1.83 -4.63 -11.14
N VAL A 198 -2.71 -5.33 -10.43
CA VAL A 198 -4.17 -5.26 -10.67
C VAL A 198 -4.71 -3.84 -10.42
N HIS A 199 -4.18 -3.15 -9.40
CA HIS A 199 -4.49 -1.76 -9.10
C HIS A 199 -4.08 -0.84 -10.27
N ILE A 200 -2.84 -0.96 -10.76
CA ILE A 200 -2.35 -0.18 -11.92
C ILE A 200 -3.29 -0.37 -13.11
N LEU A 201 -3.64 -1.61 -13.45
CA LEU A 201 -4.55 -1.88 -14.57
C LEU A 201 -5.95 -1.30 -14.34
N ARG A 202 -6.46 -1.38 -13.11
CA ARG A 202 -7.75 -0.81 -12.74
C ARG A 202 -7.78 0.70 -12.93
N ASP A 203 -6.73 1.39 -12.48
CA ASP A 203 -6.71 2.85 -12.37
C ASP A 203 -6.02 3.55 -13.55
N LEU A 204 -5.38 2.80 -14.46
CA LEU A 204 -4.71 3.32 -15.65
C LEU A 204 -5.51 4.40 -16.41
N PRO A 205 -6.86 4.30 -16.62
CA PRO A 205 -7.62 5.35 -17.27
C PRO A 205 -7.64 6.70 -16.54
N ASP A 206 -7.42 6.70 -15.25
CA ASP A 206 -7.38 7.91 -14.44
C ASP A 206 -5.94 8.41 -14.30
N ASP A 207 -4.98 7.54 -14.01
CA ASP A 207 -3.56 7.87 -13.82
C ASP A 207 -2.93 8.46 -15.10
N ILE A 208 -3.29 7.95 -16.27
CA ILE A 208 -2.75 8.43 -17.56
C ILE A 208 -3.18 9.87 -17.90
N LYS A 209 -4.16 10.44 -17.19
CA LYS A 209 -4.57 11.85 -17.35
C LYS A 209 -3.60 12.79 -16.64
N GLY A 210 -2.89 12.28 -15.65
CA GLY A 210 -1.89 12.98 -14.87
C GLY A 210 -0.50 12.99 -15.55
N PRO A 211 0.52 13.41 -14.81
CA PRO A 211 1.91 13.35 -15.25
C PRO A 211 2.38 11.91 -15.53
N ASP A 212 3.21 11.73 -16.57
CA ASP A 212 3.68 10.39 -16.98
C ASP A 212 4.41 9.62 -15.88
N ARG A 213 5.07 10.32 -14.96
CA ARG A 213 5.78 9.74 -13.82
C ARG A 213 4.89 9.05 -12.77
N LEU A 214 3.59 9.34 -12.78
CA LEU A 214 2.60 8.64 -11.92
C LEU A 214 2.15 7.32 -12.54
N VAL A 215 2.50 7.05 -13.79
CA VAL A 215 2.17 5.81 -14.49
C VAL A 215 3.32 4.82 -14.31
N THR A 216 3.20 3.96 -13.31
CA THR A 216 4.25 3.00 -12.92
C THR A 216 4.24 1.73 -13.78
N ILE A 217 4.42 1.88 -15.10
CA ILE A 217 4.56 0.74 -16.02
C ILE A 217 6.01 0.70 -16.54
N PRO A 218 6.76 -0.42 -16.32
CA PRO A 218 8.13 -0.53 -16.79
C PRO A 218 8.26 -0.36 -18.31
N ALA A 219 9.34 0.29 -18.75
CA ALA A 219 9.62 0.47 -20.18
C ALA A 219 9.72 -0.88 -20.93
N GLU A 220 10.28 -1.91 -20.30
CA GLU A 220 10.29 -3.29 -20.80
C GLU A 220 8.89 -3.79 -21.17
N ILE A 221 7.90 -3.54 -20.34
CA ILE A 221 6.51 -3.96 -20.56
C ILE A 221 5.88 -3.16 -21.71
N LEU A 222 6.12 -1.85 -21.77
CA LEU A 222 5.66 -1.02 -22.89
C LEU A 222 6.24 -1.50 -24.23
N ILE A 223 7.53 -1.82 -24.27
CA ILE A 223 8.20 -2.38 -25.45
C ILE A 223 7.61 -3.75 -25.82
N ALA A 224 7.43 -4.64 -24.83
CA ALA A 224 6.84 -5.96 -25.07
C ALA A 224 5.39 -5.87 -25.57
N ALA A 225 4.64 -4.88 -25.11
CA ALA A 225 3.27 -4.60 -25.57
C ALA A 225 3.23 -3.88 -26.93
N ASP A 226 4.37 -3.39 -27.44
CA ASP A 226 4.49 -2.57 -28.65
C ASP A 226 3.61 -1.31 -28.58
N ILE A 227 3.69 -0.59 -27.45
CA ILE A 227 2.88 0.60 -27.15
C ILE A 227 3.68 1.62 -26.35
N THR A 228 3.37 2.90 -26.52
CA THR A 228 3.92 4.02 -25.74
C THR A 228 2.89 4.62 -24.80
N LEU A 229 3.32 5.37 -23.78
CA LEU A 229 2.40 6.10 -22.87
C LEU A 229 1.50 7.08 -23.66
N GLY A 230 2.03 7.71 -24.71
CA GLY A 230 1.25 8.59 -25.57
C GLY A 230 0.13 7.86 -26.33
N GLU A 231 0.40 6.64 -26.80
CA GLU A 231 -0.61 5.79 -27.45
C GLU A 231 -1.65 5.28 -26.46
N ILE A 232 -1.25 4.90 -25.23
CA ILE A 232 -2.17 4.53 -24.16
C ILE A 232 -3.13 5.71 -23.86
N ARG A 233 -2.58 6.92 -23.70
CA ARG A 233 -3.37 8.14 -23.46
C ARG A 233 -4.37 8.38 -24.61
N ASN A 234 -3.93 8.22 -25.84
CA ASN A 234 -4.77 8.38 -27.01
C ASN A 234 -5.86 7.30 -27.08
N ALA A 235 -5.52 6.03 -26.85
CA ALA A 235 -6.47 4.91 -26.84
C ALA A 235 -7.57 5.11 -25.80
N ILE A 236 -7.21 5.51 -24.58
CA ILE A 236 -8.15 5.81 -23.49
C ILE A 236 -9.03 7.01 -23.86
N GLY A 237 -8.44 8.11 -24.34
CA GLY A 237 -9.16 9.32 -24.73
C GLY A 237 -10.16 9.09 -25.85
N GLN A 238 -9.85 8.19 -26.79
CA GLN A 238 -10.71 7.82 -27.92
C GLN A 238 -11.58 6.59 -27.65
N LYS A 239 -11.50 5.97 -26.46
CA LYS A 239 -12.17 4.72 -26.08
C LYS A 239 -11.85 3.53 -27.02
N LYS A 240 -10.64 3.50 -27.54
CA LYS A 240 -10.12 2.41 -28.39
C LYS A 240 -9.41 1.37 -27.52
N TYR A 241 -10.12 0.82 -26.57
CA TYR A 241 -9.55 -0.06 -25.55
C TYR A 241 -8.95 -1.35 -26.10
N ASP A 242 -9.39 -1.81 -27.28
CA ASP A 242 -8.85 -3.00 -27.95
C ASP A 242 -7.33 -2.85 -28.25
N GLU A 243 -6.82 -1.61 -28.36
CA GLU A 243 -5.39 -1.33 -28.52
C GLU A 243 -4.58 -1.60 -27.23
N LEU A 244 -5.25 -1.78 -26.08
CA LEU A 244 -4.64 -2.01 -24.76
C LEU A 244 -4.66 -3.47 -24.31
N ASP A 245 -5.31 -4.39 -25.05
CA ASP A 245 -5.46 -5.79 -24.62
C ASP A 245 -4.10 -6.49 -24.42
N ARG A 246 -3.14 -6.23 -25.31
CA ARG A 246 -1.81 -6.83 -25.21
C ARG A 246 -1.07 -6.36 -23.96
N LEU A 247 -1.15 -5.07 -23.62
CA LEU A 247 -0.58 -4.52 -22.38
C LEU A 247 -1.20 -5.18 -21.15
N GLY A 248 -2.54 -5.23 -21.12
CA GLY A 248 -3.28 -5.87 -20.04
C GLY A 248 -2.91 -7.34 -19.87
N THR A 249 -2.81 -8.11 -20.98
CA THR A 249 -2.42 -9.52 -20.93
C THR A 249 -1.04 -9.72 -20.32
N ILE A 250 -0.03 -8.96 -20.79
CA ILE A 250 1.35 -9.08 -20.29
C ILE A 250 1.43 -8.78 -18.80
N LEU A 251 0.79 -7.69 -18.35
CA LEU A 251 0.81 -7.32 -16.93
C LEU A 251 0.05 -8.33 -16.06
N LEU A 252 -1.08 -8.87 -16.53
CA LEU A 252 -1.85 -9.90 -15.81
C LEU A 252 -1.09 -11.22 -15.70
N GLU A 253 -0.40 -11.65 -16.75
CA GLU A 253 0.45 -12.86 -16.71
C GLU A 253 1.54 -12.71 -15.65
N ARG A 254 2.24 -11.57 -15.61
CA ARG A 254 3.24 -11.27 -14.58
C ARG A 254 2.63 -11.21 -13.17
N ALA A 255 1.47 -10.58 -13.03
CA ALA A 255 0.78 -10.53 -11.74
C ALA A 255 0.40 -11.93 -11.25
N TRP A 256 -0.04 -12.81 -12.14
CA TRP A 256 -0.47 -14.17 -11.78
C TRP A 256 0.69 -15.04 -11.27
N GLU A 257 1.90 -14.89 -11.81
CA GLU A 257 3.11 -15.54 -11.29
C GLU A 257 3.35 -15.18 -9.80
N HIS A 258 3.14 -13.91 -9.45
CA HIS A 258 3.20 -13.45 -8.05
C HIS A 258 2.05 -14.00 -7.21
N PHE A 259 0.84 -14.07 -7.74
CA PHE A 259 -0.30 -14.67 -7.05
C PHE A 259 -0.02 -16.12 -6.64
N GLU A 260 0.46 -16.97 -7.57
CA GLU A 260 0.80 -18.36 -7.29
C GLU A 260 1.89 -18.48 -6.22
N THR A 261 2.94 -17.66 -6.31
CA THR A 261 4.01 -17.63 -5.32
C THR A 261 3.50 -17.17 -3.96
N GLY A 262 2.67 -16.13 -3.93
CA GLY A 262 2.07 -15.58 -2.72
C GLY A 262 1.15 -16.57 -2.02
N GLN A 263 0.34 -17.33 -2.76
CA GLN A 263 -0.47 -18.41 -2.19
C GLN A 263 0.39 -19.47 -1.49
N ALA A 264 1.48 -19.89 -2.11
CA ALA A 264 2.39 -20.88 -1.51
C ALA A 264 3.02 -20.36 -0.21
N ARG A 265 3.45 -19.09 -0.17
CA ARG A 265 4.04 -18.46 1.01
C ARG A 265 3.03 -18.16 2.12
N SER A 266 1.76 -18.04 1.79
CA SER A 266 0.70 -17.79 2.77
C SER A 266 0.34 -19.02 3.61
N ALA A 267 0.81 -20.22 3.29
CA ALA A 267 0.44 -21.46 3.99
C ALA A 267 0.79 -21.43 5.48
N GLU A 268 1.98 -20.92 5.84
CA GLU A 268 2.40 -20.74 7.24
C GLU A 268 1.50 -19.74 7.98
N LEU A 269 1.24 -18.60 7.37
CA LEU A 269 0.34 -17.58 7.92
C LEU A 269 -1.06 -18.17 8.16
N LEU A 270 -1.64 -18.83 7.17
CA LEU A 270 -2.99 -19.44 7.28
C LEU A 270 -3.07 -20.51 8.37
N ALA A 271 -1.97 -21.21 8.66
CA ALA A 271 -1.93 -22.25 9.70
C ALA A 271 -2.05 -21.69 11.14
N ILE A 272 -1.76 -20.41 11.35
CA ILE A 272 -1.80 -19.74 12.67
C ILE A 272 -2.97 -18.76 12.83
N LEU A 273 -3.66 -18.41 11.74
CA LEU A 273 -4.83 -17.54 11.76
C LEU A 273 -6.06 -18.31 12.25
N ASP A 274 -6.93 -17.64 12.97
CA ASP A 274 -8.27 -18.13 13.26
C ASP A 274 -9.22 -17.94 12.06
N ALA A 275 -10.48 -18.38 12.22
CA ALA A 275 -11.45 -18.33 11.14
C ALA A 275 -11.83 -16.88 10.74
N GLU A 276 -11.86 -15.94 11.68
CA GLU A 276 -12.21 -14.53 11.42
C GLU A 276 -11.06 -13.80 10.74
N GLU A 277 -9.83 -14.05 11.18
CA GLU A 277 -8.61 -13.53 10.58
C GLU A 277 -8.43 -14.06 9.15
N THR A 278 -8.66 -15.36 8.95
CA THR A 278 -8.64 -16.00 7.61
C THR A 278 -9.72 -15.42 6.69
N ASP A 279 -10.95 -15.21 7.18
CA ASP A 279 -12.04 -14.57 6.40
C ASP A 279 -11.66 -13.13 6.03
N THR A 280 -11.05 -12.38 6.96
CA THR A 280 -10.62 -11.00 6.72
C THR A 280 -9.57 -10.93 5.61
N LEU A 281 -8.54 -11.78 5.67
CA LEU A 281 -7.50 -11.86 4.64
C LEU A 281 -8.08 -12.31 3.29
N SER A 282 -8.94 -13.30 3.29
CA SER A 282 -9.58 -13.82 2.08
C SER A 282 -10.44 -12.76 1.39
N ARG A 283 -11.19 -11.97 2.14
CA ARG A 283 -12.00 -10.87 1.60
C ARG A 283 -11.16 -9.74 1.02
N LEU A 284 -10.04 -9.41 1.64
CA LEU A 284 -9.11 -8.42 1.09
C LEU A 284 -8.61 -8.85 -0.28
N PHE A 285 -8.18 -10.09 -0.41
CA PHE A 285 -7.67 -10.61 -1.69
C PHE A 285 -8.79 -10.85 -2.73
N ALA A 286 -9.99 -11.23 -2.31
CA ALA A 286 -11.12 -11.48 -3.21
C ALA A 286 -11.39 -10.27 -4.12
N VAL A 287 -11.25 -9.04 -3.62
CA VAL A 287 -11.39 -7.80 -4.43
C VAL A 287 -10.46 -7.85 -5.66
N TYR A 288 -9.20 -8.14 -5.45
CA TYR A 288 -8.18 -8.13 -6.52
C TYR A 288 -8.27 -9.36 -7.42
N ILE A 289 -8.60 -10.52 -6.86
CA ILE A 289 -8.81 -11.76 -7.62
C ILE A 289 -10.02 -11.62 -8.55
N GLU A 290 -11.14 -11.06 -8.09
CA GLU A 290 -12.32 -10.82 -8.91
C GLU A 290 -12.03 -9.82 -10.04
N LEU A 291 -11.29 -8.74 -9.75
CA LEU A 291 -10.88 -7.77 -10.77
C LEU A 291 -9.95 -8.40 -11.81
N ALA A 292 -8.91 -9.12 -11.38
CA ALA A 292 -7.99 -9.81 -12.27
C ALA A 292 -8.71 -10.86 -13.13
N SER A 293 -9.61 -11.66 -12.55
CA SER A 293 -10.42 -12.64 -13.27
C SER A 293 -11.30 -11.96 -14.33
N ALA A 294 -11.95 -10.84 -13.99
CA ALA A 294 -12.76 -10.10 -14.95
C ALA A 294 -11.94 -9.58 -16.15
N MET A 295 -10.69 -9.16 -15.90
CA MET A 295 -9.75 -8.72 -16.94
C MET A 295 -9.27 -9.89 -17.81
N MET A 296 -9.00 -11.06 -17.19
CA MET A 296 -8.51 -12.25 -17.91
C MET A 296 -9.59 -12.93 -18.72
N ASP A 297 -10.79 -13.14 -18.15
CA ASP A 297 -11.87 -13.93 -18.77
C ASP A 297 -12.51 -13.21 -19.96
N ASN A 298 -12.61 -11.88 -19.90
CA ASN A 298 -13.29 -11.08 -20.90
C ASN A 298 -12.34 -10.24 -21.77
N GLY A 299 -11.04 -10.19 -21.43
CA GLY A 299 -10.05 -9.28 -22.00
C GLY A 299 -10.04 -7.92 -21.32
N TYR A 300 -8.87 -7.29 -21.28
CA TYR A 300 -8.67 -6.01 -20.60
C TYR A 300 -9.50 -4.87 -21.26
N ALA A 301 -9.66 -4.88 -22.58
CA ALA A 301 -10.51 -3.94 -23.28
C ALA A 301 -11.97 -4.02 -22.86
N ALA A 302 -12.50 -5.22 -22.65
CA ALA A 302 -13.87 -5.41 -22.17
C ALA A 302 -14.03 -4.93 -20.73
N PHE A 303 -13.06 -5.23 -19.85
CA PHE A 303 -13.02 -4.68 -18.50
C PHE A 303 -13.08 -3.14 -18.51
N LEU A 304 -12.27 -2.46 -19.34
CA LEU A 304 -12.25 -1.01 -19.43
C LEU A 304 -13.57 -0.39 -19.90
N LYS A 305 -14.34 -1.10 -20.74
CA LYS A 305 -15.67 -0.65 -21.19
C LYS A 305 -16.70 -0.61 -20.05
N ASP A 306 -16.61 -1.56 -19.09
CA ASP A 306 -17.56 -1.74 -18.00
C ASP A 306 -16.92 -1.51 -16.61
N ARG A 307 -15.73 -0.90 -16.57
CA ARG A 307 -14.85 -0.75 -15.41
C ARG A 307 -15.57 -0.32 -14.14
N ASP A 308 -16.29 0.79 -14.19
CA ASP A 308 -16.92 1.38 -13.01
C ASP A 308 -18.02 0.46 -12.43
N THR A 309 -18.73 -0.26 -13.30
CA THR A 309 -19.74 -1.25 -12.89
C THR A 309 -19.08 -2.45 -12.19
N ILE A 310 -18.00 -2.97 -12.78
CA ILE A 310 -17.26 -4.12 -12.22
C ILE A 310 -16.66 -3.73 -10.86
N ILE A 311 -15.99 -2.57 -10.76
CA ILE A 311 -15.41 -2.09 -9.49
C ILE A 311 -16.49 -1.97 -8.41
N ALA A 312 -17.65 -1.38 -8.72
CA ALA A 312 -18.73 -1.22 -7.76
C ALA A 312 -19.31 -2.58 -7.29
N GLN A 313 -19.43 -3.55 -8.18
CA GLN A 313 -19.89 -4.90 -7.86
C GLN A 313 -18.90 -5.64 -6.95
N THR A 314 -17.61 -5.63 -7.33
CA THR A 314 -16.54 -6.28 -6.57
C THR A 314 -16.41 -5.69 -5.15
N ALA A 315 -16.46 -4.36 -5.02
CA ALA A 315 -16.40 -3.70 -3.71
C ALA A 315 -17.56 -4.10 -2.78
N ASN A 316 -18.77 -4.26 -3.32
CA ASN A 316 -19.94 -4.67 -2.55
C ASN A 316 -19.90 -6.14 -2.11
N ASN A 317 -19.30 -7.01 -2.92
CA ASN A 317 -19.25 -8.45 -2.65
C ASN A 317 -18.19 -8.80 -1.59
N SER A 318 -17.05 -8.17 -1.64
CA SER A 318 -15.86 -8.63 -0.90
C SER A 318 -15.68 -7.94 0.45
N LEU A 319 -15.88 -6.63 0.53
CA LEU A 319 -15.72 -5.84 1.76
C LEU A 319 -16.96 -4.94 1.97
N PRO A 320 -18.12 -5.50 2.36
CA PRO A 320 -19.29 -4.68 2.63
C PRO A 320 -18.99 -3.67 3.74
N GLY A 321 -19.42 -2.43 3.52
CA GLY A 321 -19.16 -1.27 4.38
C GLY A 321 -19.87 -1.33 5.73
#